data_b43d4babb96b3dee4153d4e1730f64ac
#
_entry.id   b43d4babb96b3dee4153d4e1730f64ac
#
_cell.length_a   1.000
_cell.length_b   1.000
_cell.length_c   1.000
_cell.angle_alpha   90.00
_cell.angle_beta   90.00
_cell.angle_gamma   90.00
#
_symmetry.space_group_name_H-M   'P 1'
#
loop_
_entity.id
_entity.type
_entity.pdbx_description
1 polymer ?
#
loop_
_entity_poly.entity_id
_entity_poly.type
_entity_poly.pdbx_seq_one_letter_code
_entity_poly.pdbx_strand_id
1 'polypeptide(L)'
;MDTTWSSSMNVERWRKEFAFEAAKLDFLSKFAGPSENSAIQIVDDLKAKKGSTIHVDLIMKLLGSGVTGDNIMAGNEEDLVQYEQSVVVDQLRHGVKSKGKMDNKKVLTDFRKTALRQLKIWFNEKLDSDLITVLSASPTRTLGADNGGTPRIDSASKSGLVAADVITIDDIRLLKTLATNPYTSTHPKIRPIKNNGENYYCLVIGSESAYDLKTSSAYNTLMRDAWWRGEKNPLFHDAKVVVDNVLVHEYEGISQFDDGGGSTVHGEVNLFLGAQAGVFARGGDHSWHEETVDRGNKLSVTGGLIYELAKTKFNSIDFATIAYYTATTDLSA
;
A
#
# COMPACT_ATOMS: atom_id res chain seq x y z
N MET A 1 -8.77 -33.42 42.84
CA MET A 1 -8.48 -32.03 42.50
C MET A 1 -8.00 -32.03 41.07
N ASP A 2 -8.84 -31.57 40.17
CA ASP A 2 -8.43 -31.51 38.77
C ASP A 2 -7.55 -30.26 38.57
N THR A 3 -6.37 -30.47 38.04
CA THR A 3 -5.41 -29.41 37.75
C THR A 3 -5.92 -28.63 36.53
N THR A 4 -6.58 -27.51 36.77
CA THR A 4 -6.97 -26.58 35.70
C THR A 4 -5.73 -25.79 35.28
N TRP A 5 -5.18 -26.11 34.12
CA TRP A 5 -4.17 -25.26 33.50
C TRP A 5 -4.80 -23.92 33.13
N SER A 6 -4.15 -22.85 33.52
CA SER A 6 -4.61 -21.49 33.21
C SER A 6 -4.69 -21.32 31.70
N SER A 7 -5.89 -21.05 31.17
CA SER A 7 -6.15 -20.82 29.76
C SER A 7 -5.39 -19.61 29.18
N SER A 8 -4.95 -18.71 30.05
CA SER A 8 -4.20 -17.50 29.67
C SER A 8 -2.82 -17.78 29.10
N MET A 9 -2.10 -18.80 29.55
CA MET A 9 -0.77 -19.13 29.02
C MET A 9 -0.84 -19.71 27.60
N ASN A 10 -1.84 -20.52 27.28
CA ASN A 10 -2.06 -21.04 25.93
C ASN A 10 -2.51 -19.92 24.96
N VAL A 11 -3.35 -19.02 25.41
CA VAL A 11 -3.86 -17.89 24.62
C VAL A 11 -2.72 -16.95 24.22
N GLU A 12 -1.83 -16.60 25.14
CA GLU A 12 -0.69 -15.72 24.83
C GLU A 12 0.31 -16.35 23.84
N ARG A 13 0.57 -17.64 23.94
CA ARG A 13 1.47 -18.35 23.02
C ARG A 13 0.91 -18.38 21.59
N TRP A 14 -0.37 -18.66 21.43
CA TRP A 14 -1.06 -18.67 20.15
C TRP A 14 -1.11 -17.25 19.54
N ARG A 15 -1.34 -16.24 20.35
CA ARG A 15 -1.35 -14.84 19.95
C ARG A 15 -0.03 -14.37 19.36
N LYS A 16 1.11 -14.76 19.98
CA LYS A 16 2.45 -14.45 19.45
C LYS A 16 2.70 -15.13 18.09
N GLU A 17 2.32 -16.39 17.97
CA GLU A 17 2.46 -17.12 16.70
C GLU A 17 1.58 -16.53 15.61
N PHE A 18 0.35 -16.13 15.93
CA PHE A 18 -0.57 -15.47 15.01
C PHE A 18 0.02 -14.15 14.47
N ALA A 19 0.46 -13.26 15.32
CA ALA A 19 1.01 -11.97 14.91
C ALA A 19 2.27 -12.13 14.04
N PHE A 20 3.17 -13.07 14.40
CA PHE A 20 4.40 -13.28 13.65
C PHE A 20 4.16 -13.83 12.23
N GLU A 21 3.28 -14.82 12.06
CA GLU A 21 2.98 -15.39 10.75
C GLU A 21 2.16 -14.43 9.88
N ALA A 22 1.24 -13.67 10.46
CA ALA A 22 0.50 -12.63 9.74
C ALA A 22 1.45 -11.60 9.12
N ALA A 23 2.42 -11.13 9.91
CA ALA A 23 3.43 -10.19 9.41
C ALA A 23 4.30 -10.74 8.27
N LYS A 24 4.51 -12.04 8.18
CA LYS A 24 5.32 -12.66 7.11
C LYS A 24 4.59 -12.80 5.77
N LEU A 25 3.29 -12.97 5.78
CA LEU A 25 2.50 -13.26 4.57
C LEU A 25 1.93 -12.01 3.92
N ASP A 26 2.03 -10.88 4.61
CA ASP A 26 1.40 -9.63 4.25
C ASP A 26 2.16 -8.91 3.10
N PHE A 27 1.45 -8.54 2.03
CA PHE A 27 1.99 -7.71 0.95
C PHE A 27 2.36 -6.31 1.47
N LEU A 28 1.54 -5.76 2.36
CA LEU A 28 1.78 -4.49 3.05
C LEU A 28 3.16 -4.46 3.72
N SER A 29 3.62 -5.58 4.28
CA SER A 29 4.91 -5.66 4.97
C SER A 29 6.12 -5.33 4.08
N LYS A 30 5.99 -5.50 2.76
CA LYS A 30 7.05 -5.15 1.80
C LYS A 30 7.28 -3.65 1.68
N PHE A 31 6.23 -2.86 1.88
CA PHE A 31 6.23 -1.41 1.72
C PHE A 31 6.15 -0.67 3.05
N ALA A 32 5.75 -1.38 4.12
CA ALA A 32 5.54 -0.81 5.44
C ALA A 32 6.80 -0.91 6.31
N GLY A 33 7.09 0.15 7.02
CA GLY A 33 8.19 0.21 7.97
C GLY A 33 8.05 1.36 8.96
N PRO A 34 8.76 1.31 10.09
CA PRO A 34 8.71 2.37 11.11
C PRO A 34 9.47 3.63 10.71
N SER A 35 10.27 3.55 9.64
CA SER A 35 11.09 4.67 9.18
C SER A 35 10.29 5.60 8.29
N GLU A 36 10.57 6.89 8.36
CA GLU A 36 10.10 7.89 7.40
C GLU A 36 10.52 7.60 5.94
N ASN A 37 11.45 6.70 5.75
CA ASN A 37 11.94 6.27 4.44
C ASN A 37 11.15 5.10 3.85
N SER A 38 10.11 4.63 4.53
CA SER A 38 9.21 3.58 4.04
C SER A 38 8.11 4.18 3.17
N ALA A 39 7.60 3.43 2.20
CA ALA A 39 6.45 3.86 1.39
C ALA A 39 5.19 4.01 2.26
N ILE A 40 4.96 3.06 3.17
CA ILE A 40 3.91 3.13 4.18
C ILE A 40 4.57 3.23 5.55
N GLN A 41 4.31 4.32 6.25
CA GLN A 41 4.87 4.52 7.59
C GLN A 41 4.00 3.86 8.65
N ILE A 42 4.60 2.99 9.46
CA ILE A 42 3.94 2.37 10.60
C ILE A 42 4.07 3.31 11.81
N VAL A 43 2.94 3.67 12.41
CA VAL A 43 2.88 4.49 13.61
C VAL A 43 2.24 3.67 14.74
N ASP A 44 3.02 3.43 15.79
CA ASP A 44 2.66 2.57 16.93
C ASP A 44 2.37 3.35 18.22
N ASP A 45 2.24 4.67 18.15
CA ASP A 45 2.14 5.55 19.31
C ASP A 45 0.94 5.25 20.22
N LEU A 46 -0.14 4.73 19.67
CA LEU A 46 -1.35 4.36 20.41
C LEU A 46 -1.27 3.00 21.10
N LYS A 47 -0.28 2.15 20.81
CA LYS A 47 -0.16 0.83 21.47
C LYS A 47 0.05 0.94 22.97
N ALA A 48 0.78 1.95 23.42
CA ALA A 48 1.12 2.16 24.82
C ALA A 48 0.30 3.25 25.51
N LYS A 49 -0.51 4.00 24.77
CA LYS A 49 -1.25 5.16 25.29
C LYS A 49 -2.74 5.03 24.99
N LYS A 50 -3.57 5.64 25.84
CA LYS A 50 -4.99 5.79 25.59
C LYS A 50 -5.19 6.90 24.55
N GLY A 51 -6.04 6.66 23.57
CA GLY A 51 -6.38 7.59 22.50
C GLY A 51 -6.91 6.84 21.29
N SER A 52 -7.62 7.53 20.42
CA SER A 52 -8.17 6.98 19.18
C SER A 52 -7.65 7.70 17.93
N THR A 53 -6.88 8.78 18.11
CA THR A 53 -6.45 9.63 16.99
C THR A 53 -4.95 9.81 17.02
N ILE A 54 -4.33 9.67 15.87
CA ILE A 54 -2.92 10.01 15.61
C ILE A 54 -2.89 11.22 14.70
N HIS A 55 -2.05 12.19 15.02
CA HIS A 55 -1.80 13.35 14.18
C HIS A 55 -0.48 13.17 13.44
N VAL A 56 -0.51 13.38 12.13
CA VAL A 56 0.66 13.35 11.26
C VAL A 56 0.89 14.75 10.72
N ASP A 57 2.04 15.33 11.07
CA ASP A 57 2.36 16.70 10.72
C ASP A 57 3.35 16.75 9.55
N LEU A 58 3.19 17.75 8.70
CA LEU A 58 4.15 18.11 7.66
C LEU A 58 4.57 19.56 7.83
N ILE A 59 5.87 19.77 7.98
CA ILE A 59 6.48 21.10 7.94
C ILE A 59 7.02 21.32 6.53
N MET A 60 6.56 22.38 5.89
CA MET A 60 7.00 22.74 4.54
C MET A 60 8.41 23.34 4.59
N LYS A 61 9.16 23.15 3.52
CA LYS A 61 10.47 23.78 3.39
C LYS A 61 10.33 25.29 3.17
N LEU A 62 11.28 26.04 3.63
CA LEU A 62 11.40 27.47 3.33
C LEU A 62 11.67 27.68 1.83
N LEU A 63 11.02 28.70 1.26
CA LEU A 63 11.09 29.05 -0.16
C LEU A 63 11.70 30.43 -0.41
N GLY A 64 11.85 31.24 0.65
CA GLY A 64 12.39 32.59 0.58
C GLY A 64 13.84 32.63 0.08
N SER A 65 14.21 33.70 -0.56
CA SER A 65 15.56 33.92 -1.08
C SER A 65 16.58 34.34 -0.01
N GLY A 66 16.09 34.56 1.23
CA GLY A 66 16.92 35.08 2.33
C GLY A 66 17.36 36.54 2.12
N VAL A 67 18.04 37.07 3.10
CA VAL A 67 18.61 38.44 3.07
C VAL A 67 20.11 38.35 2.84
N THR A 68 20.66 39.18 1.96
CA THR A 68 22.07 39.18 1.57
C THR A 68 22.76 40.49 2.00
N GLY A 69 24.07 40.40 2.31
CA GLY A 69 24.89 41.53 2.69
C GLY A 69 24.50 42.12 4.08
N ASP A 70 24.60 43.40 4.21
CA ASP A 70 24.31 44.15 5.46
C ASP A 70 22.83 44.53 5.60
N ASN A 71 21.94 43.93 4.79
CA ASN A 71 20.50 44.20 4.86
C ASN A 71 19.90 43.64 6.15
N ILE A 72 18.87 44.31 6.66
CA ILE A 72 18.23 43.98 7.93
C ILE A 72 17.38 42.70 7.74
N MET A 73 17.61 41.71 8.61
CA MET A 73 16.81 40.46 8.64
C MET A 73 15.46 40.66 9.32
N ALA A 74 15.39 41.53 10.33
CA ALA A 74 14.16 41.78 11.09
C ALA A 74 13.03 42.28 10.21
N GLY A 75 11.92 41.53 10.14
CA GLY A 75 10.77 41.79 9.28
C GLY A 75 10.86 41.16 7.88
N ASN A 76 11.94 40.41 7.58
CA ASN A 76 12.12 39.65 6.35
C ASN A 76 12.23 38.12 6.63
N GLU A 77 11.82 37.71 7.82
CA GLU A 77 11.74 36.30 8.18
C GLU A 77 10.60 35.61 7.42
N GLU A 78 10.81 34.36 7.04
CA GLU A 78 9.78 33.51 6.42
C GLU A 78 9.09 32.69 7.49
N ASP A 79 7.75 32.64 7.46
CA ASP A 79 6.96 31.83 8.38
C ASP A 79 7.05 30.33 8.03
N LEU A 80 7.13 29.48 9.06
CA LEU A 80 7.01 28.03 8.89
C LEU A 80 5.56 27.65 8.64
N VAL A 81 5.28 27.06 7.48
CA VAL A 81 3.96 26.53 7.15
C VAL A 81 3.90 25.07 7.57
N GLN A 82 2.93 24.75 8.42
CA GLN A 82 2.66 23.40 8.91
C GLN A 82 1.26 22.96 8.46
N TYR A 83 1.17 21.70 8.03
CA TYR A 83 -0.09 21.02 7.76
C TYR A 83 -0.22 19.80 8.66
N GLU A 84 -1.43 19.48 9.08
CA GLU A 84 -1.76 18.37 9.95
C GLU A 84 -2.79 17.46 9.29
N GLN A 85 -2.63 16.17 9.46
CA GLN A 85 -3.61 15.14 9.11
C GLN A 85 -3.90 14.28 10.33
N SER A 86 -5.18 14.15 10.70
CA SER A 86 -5.62 13.26 11.77
C SER A 86 -6.05 11.89 11.20
N VAL A 87 -5.61 10.81 11.86
CA VAL A 87 -5.97 9.42 11.55
C VAL A 87 -6.62 8.81 12.77
N VAL A 88 -7.87 8.37 12.63
CA VAL A 88 -8.68 7.81 13.72
C VAL A 88 -8.71 6.29 13.57
N VAL A 89 -8.17 5.56 14.58
CA VAL A 89 -8.13 4.10 14.56
C VAL A 89 -9.49 3.49 14.91
N ASP A 90 -9.83 2.39 14.26
CA ASP A 90 -11.03 1.60 14.51
C ASP A 90 -10.69 0.12 14.76
N GLN A 91 -11.64 -0.61 15.31
CA GLN A 91 -11.47 -2.02 15.65
C GLN A 91 -12.05 -2.93 14.58
N LEU A 92 -11.22 -3.76 13.98
CA LEU A 92 -11.62 -4.85 13.10
C LEU A 92 -11.58 -6.19 13.86
N ARG A 93 -12.68 -6.95 13.83
CA ARG A 93 -12.76 -8.29 14.40
C ARG A 93 -13.41 -9.26 13.43
N HIS A 94 -12.85 -10.46 13.35
CA HIS A 94 -13.45 -11.55 12.58
C HIS A 94 -13.32 -12.86 13.32
N GLY A 95 -14.32 -13.73 13.20
CA GLY A 95 -14.34 -14.98 13.97
C GLY A 95 -14.98 -16.14 13.23
N VAL A 96 -14.59 -17.35 13.65
CA VAL A 96 -15.10 -18.62 13.14
C VAL A 96 -15.69 -19.42 14.29
N LYS A 97 -16.83 -20.03 14.07
CA LYS A 97 -17.53 -20.85 15.06
C LYS A 97 -17.73 -22.27 14.58
N SER A 98 -17.40 -23.26 15.40
CA SER A 98 -17.66 -24.67 15.08
C SER A 98 -19.15 -25.01 15.16
N LYS A 99 -19.58 -25.99 14.35
CA LYS A 99 -20.96 -26.47 14.38
C LYS A 99 -21.27 -27.25 15.66
N GLY A 100 -20.31 -27.98 16.20
CA GLY A 100 -20.42 -28.71 17.46
C GLY A 100 -19.44 -29.87 17.60
N LYS A 101 -19.40 -30.49 18.79
CA LYS A 101 -18.47 -31.59 19.12
C LYS A 101 -18.63 -32.81 18.22
N MET A 102 -19.86 -33.15 17.83
CA MET A 102 -20.12 -34.29 16.96
C MET A 102 -19.59 -34.08 15.55
N ASP A 103 -19.70 -32.86 15.02
CA ASP A 103 -19.17 -32.48 13.72
C ASP A 103 -17.64 -32.50 13.72
N ASN A 104 -17.02 -31.92 14.76
CA ASN A 104 -15.57 -31.95 14.95
C ASN A 104 -15.01 -33.37 15.10
N LYS A 105 -15.78 -34.31 15.69
CA LYS A 105 -15.36 -35.71 15.85
C LYS A 105 -15.35 -36.50 14.52
N LYS A 106 -16.16 -36.08 13.54
CA LYS A 106 -16.26 -36.73 12.22
C LYS A 106 -15.13 -36.31 11.28
N VAL A 107 -14.47 -35.18 11.56
CA VAL A 107 -13.43 -34.61 10.71
C VAL A 107 -12.07 -34.89 11.31
N LEU A 108 -11.12 -35.33 10.51
CA LEU A 108 -9.74 -35.61 10.95
C LEU A 108 -8.93 -34.33 11.26
N THR A 109 -9.43 -33.17 10.79
CA THR A 109 -8.72 -31.91 10.91
C THR A 109 -9.09 -31.20 12.22
N ASP A 110 -8.08 -30.68 12.91
CA ASP A 110 -8.28 -29.86 14.12
C ASP A 110 -8.91 -28.50 13.74
N PHE A 111 -10.16 -28.28 14.17
CA PHE A 111 -10.89 -27.04 13.92
C PHE A 111 -10.10 -25.80 14.35
N ARG A 112 -9.45 -25.83 15.51
CA ARG A 112 -8.71 -24.70 16.06
C ARG A 112 -7.54 -24.28 15.17
N LYS A 113 -6.74 -25.25 14.70
CA LYS A 113 -5.61 -25.00 13.79
C LYS A 113 -6.08 -24.48 12.44
N THR A 114 -7.16 -25.05 11.91
CA THR A 114 -7.74 -24.61 10.65
C THR A 114 -8.33 -23.21 10.75
N ALA A 115 -9.07 -22.91 11.82
CA ALA A 115 -9.63 -21.59 12.08
C ALA A 115 -8.52 -20.52 12.19
N LEU A 116 -7.45 -20.82 12.93
CA LEU A 116 -6.29 -19.94 13.04
C LEU A 116 -5.66 -19.63 11.68
N ARG A 117 -5.42 -20.66 10.86
CA ARG A 117 -4.84 -20.50 9.52
C ARG A 117 -5.72 -19.66 8.62
N GLN A 118 -7.03 -19.91 8.60
CA GLN A 118 -7.97 -19.16 7.75
C GLN A 118 -8.12 -17.70 8.20
N LEU A 119 -8.15 -17.45 9.52
CA LEU A 119 -8.19 -16.08 10.02
C LEU A 119 -6.91 -15.30 9.69
N LYS A 120 -5.74 -15.94 9.72
CA LYS A 120 -4.48 -15.30 9.27
C LYS A 120 -4.55 -14.86 7.82
N ILE A 121 -4.98 -15.77 6.94
CA ILE A 121 -5.13 -15.48 5.51
C ILE A 121 -6.11 -14.32 5.32
N TRP A 122 -7.27 -14.39 5.98
CA TRP A 122 -8.30 -13.36 5.88
C TRP A 122 -7.80 -11.98 6.34
N PHE A 123 -7.07 -11.90 7.47
CA PHE A 123 -6.52 -10.63 7.94
C PHE A 123 -5.51 -10.04 6.97
N ASN A 124 -4.65 -10.87 6.37
CA ASN A 124 -3.68 -10.42 5.38
C ASN A 124 -4.37 -9.85 4.14
N GLU A 125 -5.28 -10.61 3.55
CA GLU A 125 -6.04 -10.20 2.38
C GLU A 125 -6.86 -8.93 2.64
N LYS A 126 -7.43 -8.82 3.85
CA LYS A 126 -8.18 -7.64 4.25
C LYS A 126 -7.29 -6.40 4.38
N LEU A 127 -6.14 -6.51 5.04
CA LEU A 127 -5.19 -5.41 5.18
C LEU A 127 -4.65 -4.95 3.82
N ASP A 128 -4.31 -5.88 2.94
CA ASP A 128 -3.84 -5.57 1.60
C ASP A 128 -4.93 -4.88 0.78
N SER A 129 -6.15 -5.40 0.80
CA SER A 129 -7.29 -4.81 0.10
C SER A 129 -7.63 -3.41 0.61
N ASP A 130 -7.62 -3.21 1.94
CA ASP A 130 -7.87 -1.90 2.55
C ASP A 130 -6.78 -0.89 2.17
N LEU A 131 -5.52 -1.32 2.15
CA LEU A 131 -4.40 -0.48 1.71
C LEU A 131 -4.60 0.02 0.28
N ILE A 132 -4.86 -0.88 -0.67
CA ILE A 132 -5.06 -0.50 -2.07
C ILE A 132 -6.28 0.41 -2.21
N THR A 133 -7.38 0.08 -1.53
CA THR A 133 -8.60 0.90 -1.53
C THR A 133 -8.33 2.32 -1.04
N VAL A 134 -7.62 2.47 0.07
CA VAL A 134 -7.31 3.78 0.65
C VAL A 134 -6.34 4.58 -0.23
N LEU A 135 -5.31 3.95 -0.77
CA LEU A 135 -4.32 4.62 -1.63
C LEU A 135 -4.93 5.05 -2.98
N SER A 136 -5.85 4.26 -3.55
CA SER A 136 -6.53 4.59 -4.81
C SER A 136 -7.72 5.53 -4.64
N ALA A 137 -8.22 5.75 -3.42
CA ALA A 137 -9.41 6.57 -3.17
C ALA A 137 -9.16 8.05 -3.46
N SER A 138 -10.05 8.68 -4.23
CA SER A 138 -10.08 10.13 -4.52
C SER A 138 -8.68 10.72 -4.77
N PRO A 139 -7.97 10.28 -5.81
CA PRO A 139 -6.64 10.76 -6.10
C PRO A 139 -6.69 12.22 -6.57
N THR A 140 -5.76 13.02 -6.06
CA THR A 140 -5.58 14.43 -6.48
C THR A 140 -4.41 14.57 -7.45
N ARG A 141 -3.57 13.55 -7.54
CA ARG A 141 -2.46 13.46 -8.50
C ARG A 141 -2.70 12.25 -9.37
N THR A 142 -2.89 12.48 -10.65
CA THR A 142 -3.25 11.44 -11.60
C THR A 142 -2.39 11.50 -12.86
N LEU A 143 -2.12 10.34 -13.43
CA LEU A 143 -1.57 10.18 -14.77
C LEU A 143 -2.46 9.19 -15.53
N GLY A 144 -2.83 9.51 -16.77
CA GLY A 144 -3.46 8.55 -17.68
C GLY A 144 -2.42 8.06 -18.68
N ALA A 145 -2.39 6.75 -18.92
CA ALA A 145 -1.64 6.21 -20.04
C ALA A 145 -2.13 6.85 -21.34
N ASP A 146 -1.21 7.12 -22.24
CA ASP A 146 -1.51 7.71 -23.54
C ASP A 146 -0.61 7.08 -24.59
N ASN A 147 -1.18 6.27 -25.46
CA ASN A 147 -0.44 5.59 -26.51
C ASN A 147 -0.12 6.55 -27.66
N GLY A 148 0.89 7.38 -27.45
CA GLY A 148 1.44 8.26 -28.49
C GLY A 148 0.83 9.63 -28.63
N GLY A 149 -0.01 10.05 -27.68
CA GLY A 149 -0.58 11.39 -27.60
C GLY A 149 0.07 12.29 -26.54
N THR A 150 -0.69 13.24 -26.01
CA THR A 150 -0.25 14.12 -24.93
C THR A 150 -0.58 13.48 -23.57
N PRO A 151 0.39 13.26 -22.67
CA PRO A 151 0.13 12.68 -21.37
C PRO A 151 -0.91 13.46 -20.57
N ARG A 152 -1.91 12.76 -20.02
CA ARG A 152 -2.97 13.35 -19.21
C ARG A 152 -2.51 13.43 -17.75
N ILE A 153 -1.95 14.58 -17.40
CA ILE A 153 -1.43 14.84 -16.05
C ILE A 153 -2.49 15.58 -15.25
N ASP A 154 -2.79 15.11 -14.02
CA ASP A 154 -3.75 15.67 -13.06
C ASP A 154 -5.20 15.82 -13.55
N SER A 155 -5.46 15.48 -14.80
CA SER A 155 -6.79 15.45 -15.42
C SER A 155 -7.19 14.05 -15.88
N ALA A 156 -6.36 13.05 -15.57
CA ALA A 156 -6.64 11.67 -15.92
C ALA A 156 -7.86 11.14 -15.16
N SER A 157 -8.77 10.54 -15.89
CA SER A 157 -9.94 9.86 -15.36
C SER A 157 -10.19 8.58 -16.15
N LYS A 158 -10.90 7.66 -15.56
CA LYS A 158 -11.31 6.41 -16.23
C LYS A 158 -12.05 6.69 -17.55
N SER A 159 -12.93 7.69 -17.57
CA SER A 159 -13.75 8.02 -18.73
C SER A 159 -12.98 8.56 -19.94
N GLY A 160 -11.75 9.00 -19.72
CA GLY A 160 -10.90 9.53 -20.81
C GLY A 160 -10.03 8.48 -21.49
N LEU A 161 -9.99 7.24 -21.00
CA LEU A 161 -9.16 6.18 -21.56
C LEU A 161 -9.74 5.60 -22.85
N VAL A 162 -8.85 5.19 -23.74
CA VAL A 162 -9.16 4.35 -24.90
C VAL A 162 -8.44 3.00 -24.77
N ALA A 163 -8.92 1.98 -25.48
CA ALA A 163 -8.37 0.63 -25.37
C ALA A 163 -6.86 0.53 -25.73
N ALA A 164 -6.33 1.52 -26.44
CA ALA A 164 -4.91 1.59 -26.78
C ALA A 164 -4.02 2.19 -25.67
N ASP A 165 -4.61 2.79 -24.63
CA ASP A 165 -3.91 3.47 -23.54
C ASP A 165 -3.32 2.45 -22.54
N VAL A 166 -2.53 1.50 -23.03
CA VAL A 166 -1.85 0.50 -22.23
C VAL A 166 -0.58 1.06 -21.60
N ILE A 167 -0.13 0.44 -20.53
CA ILE A 167 1.09 0.84 -19.81
C ILE A 167 2.32 0.79 -20.72
N THR A 168 3.13 1.86 -20.68
CA THR A 168 4.38 1.94 -21.43
C THR A 168 5.58 2.23 -20.52
N ILE A 169 6.79 1.95 -21.02
CA ILE A 169 8.04 2.28 -20.32
C ILE A 169 8.21 3.80 -20.20
N ASP A 170 7.75 4.54 -21.19
CA ASP A 170 7.87 6.00 -21.20
C ASP A 170 6.94 6.63 -20.16
N ASP A 171 5.78 6.05 -19.88
CA ASP A 171 4.92 6.47 -18.77
C ASP A 171 5.59 6.28 -17.41
N ILE A 172 6.35 5.17 -17.24
CA ILE A 172 7.10 4.92 -16.00
C ILE A 172 8.17 6.00 -15.79
N ARG A 173 8.86 6.40 -16.85
CA ARG A 173 9.84 7.50 -16.82
C ARG A 173 9.16 8.84 -16.54
N LEU A 174 7.97 9.05 -17.12
CA LEU A 174 7.18 10.24 -16.89
C LEU A 174 6.71 10.34 -15.43
N LEU A 175 6.22 9.24 -14.82
CA LEU A 175 5.88 9.19 -13.40
C LEU A 175 7.05 9.61 -12.51
N LYS A 176 8.26 9.12 -12.77
CA LYS A 176 9.46 9.57 -12.06
C LYS A 176 9.74 11.05 -12.26
N THR A 177 9.58 11.55 -13.48
CA THR A 177 9.78 12.97 -13.78
C THR A 177 8.79 13.84 -13.02
N LEU A 178 7.52 13.46 -12.98
CA LEU A 178 6.46 14.13 -12.22
C LEU A 178 6.71 14.10 -10.70
N ALA A 179 7.29 13.03 -10.19
CA ALA A 179 7.67 12.93 -8.79
C ALA A 179 8.81 13.87 -8.40
N THR A 180 9.79 14.02 -9.29
CA THR A 180 10.99 14.86 -9.05
C THR A 180 10.76 16.33 -9.41
N ASN A 181 9.98 16.58 -10.46
CA ASN A 181 9.65 17.92 -10.94
C ASN A 181 8.16 18.03 -11.22
N PRO A 182 7.34 18.36 -10.21
CA PRO A 182 5.90 18.43 -10.35
C PRO A 182 5.47 19.45 -11.42
N TYR A 183 4.48 19.07 -12.22
CA TYR A 183 3.94 19.89 -13.28
C TYR A 183 3.27 21.18 -12.75
N THR A 184 2.65 21.09 -11.57
CA THR A 184 1.95 22.20 -10.92
C THR A 184 2.72 22.69 -9.70
N SER A 185 2.83 23.99 -9.51
CA SER A 185 3.49 24.60 -8.34
C SER A 185 2.84 24.24 -7.00
N THR A 186 1.57 23.83 -7.03
CA THR A 186 0.82 23.40 -5.84
C THR A 186 1.19 22.00 -5.38
N HIS A 187 1.77 21.16 -6.25
CA HIS A 187 2.16 19.80 -5.89
C HIS A 187 3.55 19.77 -5.26
N PRO A 188 3.71 19.20 -4.09
CA PRO A 188 5.02 19.00 -3.50
C PRO A 188 5.82 17.96 -4.30
N LYS A 189 7.15 18.06 -4.27
CA LYS A 189 8.02 16.99 -4.79
C LYS A 189 7.80 15.73 -3.97
N ILE A 190 7.70 14.58 -4.63
CA ILE A 190 7.60 13.30 -3.96
C ILE A 190 9.00 12.91 -3.46
N ARG A 191 9.08 12.58 -2.17
CA ARG A 191 10.33 12.11 -1.57
C ARG A 191 10.59 10.67 -2.02
N PRO A 192 11.79 10.38 -2.58
CA PRO A 192 12.14 9.00 -2.93
C PRO A 192 12.41 8.16 -1.68
N ILE A 193 12.25 6.86 -1.82
CA ILE A 193 12.67 5.86 -0.84
C ILE A 193 14.18 5.67 -1.03
N LYS A 194 14.96 5.91 0.02
CA LYS A 194 16.42 5.74 -0.03
C LYS A 194 16.80 4.31 0.37
N ASN A 195 17.56 3.65 -0.47
CA ASN A 195 18.13 2.34 -0.18
C ASN A 195 19.59 2.33 -0.61
N ASN A 196 20.52 2.04 0.32
CA ASN A 196 21.97 2.00 0.09
C ASN A 196 22.55 3.25 -0.62
N GLY A 197 21.99 4.42 -0.35
CA GLY A 197 22.44 5.68 -0.96
C GLY A 197 21.79 6.02 -2.30
N GLU A 198 21.04 5.11 -2.89
CA GLU A 198 20.28 5.35 -4.12
C GLU A 198 18.82 5.71 -3.82
N ASN A 199 18.21 6.46 -4.73
CA ASN A 199 16.83 6.93 -4.63
C ASN A 199 15.92 6.07 -5.51
N TYR A 200 14.90 5.47 -4.91
CA TYR A 200 13.93 4.63 -5.62
C TYR A 200 12.51 5.14 -5.41
N TYR A 201 11.66 4.81 -6.36
CA TYR A 201 10.21 4.91 -6.26
C TYR A 201 9.61 3.52 -6.45
N CYS A 202 8.37 3.33 -5.99
CA CYS A 202 7.66 2.08 -6.13
C CYS A 202 6.44 2.28 -7.02
N LEU A 203 6.28 1.44 -8.03
CA LEU A 203 5.10 1.35 -8.88
C LEU A 203 4.43 -0.01 -8.65
N VAL A 204 3.20 0.01 -8.14
CA VAL A 204 2.38 -1.19 -7.95
C VAL A 204 1.40 -1.26 -9.11
N ILE A 205 1.50 -2.32 -9.88
CA ILE A 205 0.65 -2.58 -11.05
C ILE A 205 -0.15 -3.87 -10.90
N GLY A 206 -1.30 -3.95 -11.54
CA GLY A 206 -2.08 -5.17 -11.59
C GLY A 206 -1.50 -6.21 -12.55
N SER A 207 -2.05 -7.42 -12.52
CA SER A 207 -1.56 -8.55 -13.31
C SER A 207 -1.77 -8.33 -14.80
N GLU A 208 -2.85 -7.67 -15.20
CA GLU A 208 -3.15 -7.38 -16.60
C GLU A 208 -2.23 -6.30 -17.16
N SER A 209 -2.03 -5.20 -16.41
CA SER A 209 -1.02 -4.18 -16.78
C SER A 209 0.38 -4.77 -16.83
N ALA A 210 0.71 -5.72 -15.95
CA ALA A 210 1.99 -6.42 -15.98
C ALA A 210 2.15 -7.29 -17.22
N TYR A 211 1.08 -7.95 -17.66
CA TYR A 211 1.06 -8.74 -18.90
C TYR A 211 1.31 -7.84 -20.11
N ASP A 212 0.57 -6.73 -20.23
CA ASP A 212 0.72 -5.78 -21.33
C ASP A 212 2.11 -5.15 -21.38
N LEU A 213 2.66 -4.77 -20.22
CA LEU A 213 4.02 -4.25 -20.12
C LEU A 213 5.06 -5.27 -20.60
N LYS A 214 4.97 -6.53 -20.13
CA LYS A 214 5.91 -7.61 -20.47
C LYS A 214 5.79 -8.04 -21.94
N THR A 215 4.64 -7.86 -22.57
CA THR A 215 4.39 -8.17 -23.98
C THR A 215 4.88 -7.05 -24.91
N SER A 216 5.05 -5.84 -24.40
CA SER A 216 5.45 -4.68 -25.20
C SER A 216 6.84 -4.87 -25.86
N SER A 217 6.99 -4.37 -27.08
CA SER A 217 8.24 -4.45 -27.83
C SER A 217 9.39 -3.67 -27.16
N ALA A 218 9.08 -2.56 -26.50
CA ALA A 218 10.03 -1.74 -25.76
C ALA A 218 10.60 -2.50 -24.56
N TYR A 219 9.75 -3.20 -23.80
CA TYR A 219 10.19 -4.06 -22.70
C TYR A 219 11.08 -5.20 -23.18
N ASN A 220 10.66 -5.90 -24.24
CA ASN A 220 11.43 -7.00 -24.81
C ASN A 220 12.79 -6.56 -25.32
N THR A 221 12.90 -5.34 -25.88
CA THR A 221 14.18 -4.75 -26.29
C THR A 221 15.06 -4.45 -25.08
N LEU A 222 14.51 -3.84 -24.03
CA LEU A 222 15.25 -3.60 -22.78
C LEU A 222 15.76 -4.89 -22.15
N MET A 223 14.93 -5.94 -22.10
CA MET A 223 15.32 -7.24 -21.56
C MET A 223 16.43 -7.88 -22.37
N ARG A 224 16.35 -7.83 -23.71
CA ARG A 224 17.39 -8.36 -24.60
C ARG A 224 18.70 -7.61 -24.44
N ASP A 225 18.65 -6.27 -24.36
CA ASP A 225 19.84 -5.45 -24.19
C ASP A 225 20.46 -5.60 -22.79
N ALA A 226 19.62 -5.90 -21.78
CA ALA A 226 20.06 -6.19 -20.42
C ALA A 226 20.76 -7.56 -20.29
N TRP A 227 20.38 -8.55 -21.11
CA TRP A 227 20.99 -9.89 -21.12
C TRP A 227 22.51 -9.86 -21.31
N TRP A 228 23.00 -8.94 -22.13
CA TRP A 228 24.44 -8.77 -22.37
C TRP A 228 25.22 -8.21 -21.17
N ARG A 229 24.55 -7.71 -20.14
CA ARG A 229 25.19 -7.10 -18.97
C ARG A 229 25.44 -8.07 -17.81
N GLY A 230 25.09 -9.35 -17.96
CA GLY A 230 25.41 -10.45 -17.05
C GLY A 230 24.48 -10.63 -15.86
N GLU A 231 24.69 -11.69 -15.09
CA GLU A 231 23.85 -12.17 -13.96
C GLU A 231 23.62 -11.16 -12.81
N LYS A 232 24.46 -10.15 -12.68
CA LYS A 232 24.36 -9.12 -11.64
C LYS A 232 23.44 -7.96 -12.02
N ASN A 233 22.77 -8.03 -13.18
CA ASN A 233 21.85 -6.99 -13.58
C ASN A 233 20.58 -7.03 -12.71
N PRO A 234 20.15 -5.91 -12.10
CA PRO A 234 18.94 -5.84 -11.30
C PRO A 234 17.66 -6.31 -12.00
N LEU A 235 17.63 -6.26 -13.35
CA LEU A 235 16.50 -6.74 -14.16
C LEU A 235 16.26 -8.26 -14.06
N PHE A 236 17.28 -9.04 -13.65
CA PHE A 236 17.16 -10.49 -13.49
C PHE A 236 16.94 -10.94 -12.04
N HIS A 237 17.00 -10.03 -11.07
CA HIS A 237 16.78 -10.39 -9.67
C HIS A 237 15.28 -10.37 -9.34
N ASP A 238 14.75 -11.57 -9.12
CA ASP A 238 13.50 -11.86 -8.42
C ASP A 238 12.25 -11.10 -8.96
N ALA A 239 12.00 -11.22 -10.27
CA ALA A 239 10.82 -10.69 -10.96
C ALA A 239 10.54 -9.18 -10.77
N LYS A 240 11.47 -8.42 -10.22
CA LYS A 240 11.36 -6.97 -10.09
C LYS A 240 11.89 -6.29 -11.32
N VAL A 241 10.99 -5.69 -12.08
CA VAL A 241 11.38 -4.80 -13.17
C VAL A 241 11.81 -3.47 -12.55
N VAL A 242 13.03 -3.04 -12.83
CA VAL A 242 13.54 -1.72 -12.43
C VAL A 242 13.72 -0.88 -13.67
N VAL A 243 12.92 0.16 -13.84
CA VAL A 243 13.03 1.10 -14.93
C VAL A 243 13.39 2.45 -14.34
N ASP A 244 14.56 2.96 -14.66
CA ASP A 244 15.03 4.30 -14.24
C ASP A 244 14.84 4.57 -12.72
N ASN A 245 15.25 3.62 -11.87
CA ASN A 245 15.09 3.63 -10.40
C ASN A 245 13.62 3.58 -9.90
N VAL A 246 12.67 3.20 -10.76
CA VAL A 246 11.30 2.85 -10.36
C VAL A 246 11.22 1.34 -10.25
N LEU A 247 10.90 0.85 -9.05
CA LEU A 247 10.67 -0.57 -8.76
C LEU A 247 9.22 -0.92 -9.10
N VAL A 248 9.03 -1.74 -10.12
CA VAL A 248 7.70 -2.20 -10.53
C VAL A 248 7.36 -3.49 -9.79
N HIS A 249 6.25 -3.47 -9.06
CA HIS A 249 5.71 -4.61 -8.33
C HIS A 249 4.36 -5.01 -8.90
N GLU A 250 4.19 -6.28 -9.18
CA GLU A 250 2.92 -6.87 -9.60
C GLU A 250 2.10 -7.27 -8.37
N TYR A 251 0.82 -6.91 -8.34
CA TYR A 251 -0.10 -7.28 -7.29
C TYR A 251 -1.52 -7.53 -7.85
N GLU A 252 -2.08 -8.70 -7.56
CA GLU A 252 -3.38 -9.13 -8.08
C GLU A 252 -4.58 -8.32 -7.56
N GLY A 253 -4.46 -7.71 -6.38
CA GLY A 253 -5.55 -6.97 -5.71
C GLY A 253 -5.66 -5.49 -6.10
N ILE A 254 -5.08 -5.07 -7.21
CA ILE A 254 -5.22 -3.70 -7.73
C ILE A 254 -6.67 -3.43 -8.14
N SER A 255 -7.13 -2.19 -7.96
CA SER A 255 -8.48 -1.79 -8.34
C SER A 255 -8.67 -1.83 -9.86
N GLN A 256 -9.52 -2.72 -10.32
CA GLN A 256 -9.94 -2.85 -11.72
C GLN A 256 -11.23 -2.06 -11.98
N PHE A 257 -11.49 -1.73 -13.23
CA PHE A 257 -12.71 -1.10 -13.69
C PHE A 257 -13.03 -1.47 -15.14
N ASP A 258 -14.34 -1.52 -15.45
CA ASP A 258 -14.88 -1.84 -16.77
C ASP A 258 -15.62 -0.66 -17.41
N ASP A 259 -15.60 0.48 -16.73
CA ASP A 259 -16.34 1.69 -17.10
C ASP A 259 -15.46 2.79 -17.72
N GLY A 260 -14.26 2.43 -18.13
CA GLY A 260 -13.36 3.33 -18.84
C GLY A 260 -13.86 3.72 -20.23
N GLY A 261 -13.40 4.83 -20.78
CA GLY A 261 -13.75 5.29 -22.13
C GLY A 261 -15.24 5.46 -22.41
N GLY A 262 -16.05 5.72 -21.37
CA GLY A 262 -17.51 5.84 -21.53
C GLY A 262 -18.26 4.50 -21.53
N SER A 263 -17.78 3.49 -20.80
CA SER A 263 -18.39 2.19 -20.50
C SER A 263 -17.91 0.99 -21.35
N THR A 264 -16.76 1.07 -22.01
CA THR A 264 -16.29 -0.01 -22.91
C THR A 264 -14.82 -0.38 -22.72
N VAL A 265 -14.08 0.30 -21.87
CA VAL A 265 -12.65 0.07 -21.68
C VAL A 265 -12.41 -0.57 -20.32
N HIS A 266 -11.89 -1.79 -20.35
CA HIS A 266 -11.35 -2.46 -19.17
C HIS A 266 -10.01 -1.86 -18.80
N GLY A 267 -9.72 -1.72 -17.49
CA GLY A 267 -8.47 -1.14 -17.07
C GLY A 267 -8.20 -1.24 -15.57
N GLU A 268 -7.04 -0.78 -15.18
CA GLU A 268 -6.54 -0.83 -13.80
C GLU A 268 -6.12 0.55 -13.30
N VAL A 269 -6.25 0.74 -11.96
CA VAL A 269 -5.74 1.92 -11.26
C VAL A 269 -4.44 1.55 -10.59
N ASN A 270 -3.33 1.74 -11.27
CA ASN A 270 -2.00 1.48 -10.75
C ASN A 270 -1.56 2.58 -9.79
N LEU A 271 -0.66 2.27 -8.87
CA LEU A 271 -0.24 3.18 -7.80
C LEU A 271 1.25 3.42 -7.85
N PHE A 272 1.65 4.68 -8.06
CA PHE A 272 3.02 5.11 -7.93
C PHE A 272 3.23 5.74 -6.55
N LEU A 273 4.19 5.21 -5.80
CA LEU A 273 4.41 5.51 -4.39
C LEU A 273 5.83 6.02 -4.15
N GLY A 274 5.93 7.11 -3.41
CA GLY A 274 7.18 7.57 -2.81
C GLY A 274 7.27 7.23 -1.32
N ALA A 275 8.20 7.85 -0.61
CA ALA A 275 8.31 7.72 0.83
C ALA A 275 7.12 8.41 1.53
N GLN A 276 6.56 7.78 2.55
CA GLN A 276 5.41 8.25 3.32
C GLN A 276 4.14 8.46 2.46
N ALA A 277 3.91 7.60 1.47
CA ALA A 277 2.68 7.63 0.65
C ALA A 277 1.41 7.33 1.46
N GLY A 278 1.55 6.52 2.50
CA GLY A 278 0.48 6.21 3.43
C GLY A 278 0.98 6.01 4.86
N VAL A 279 0.02 6.03 5.79
CA VAL A 279 0.24 5.79 7.21
C VAL A 279 -0.56 4.57 7.63
N PHE A 280 0.10 3.64 8.31
CA PHE A 280 -0.51 2.52 8.99
C PHE A 280 -0.47 2.78 10.49
N ALA A 281 -1.57 3.31 11.02
CA ALA A 281 -1.74 3.60 12.43
C ALA A 281 -2.20 2.34 13.17
N ARG A 282 -1.43 1.88 14.16
CA ARG A 282 -1.78 0.72 14.98
C ARG A 282 -2.14 1.15 16.40
N GLY A 283 -3.39 0.86 16.81
CA GLY A 283 -3.88 1.14 18.16
C GLY A 283 -3.67 -0.02 19.15
N GLY A 284 -3.24 -1.18 18.68
CA GLY A 284 -2.99 -2.35 19.52
C GLY A 284 -2.39 -3.53 18.75
N ASP A 285 -1.91 -4.52 19.50
CA ASP A 285 -1.47 -5.78 18.91
C ASP A 285 -2.67 -6.65 18.51
N HIS A 286 -2.43 -7.63 17.63
CA HIS A 286 -3.42 -8.63 17.28
C HIS A 286 -3.98 -9.28 18.55
N SER A 287 -5.30 -9.25 18.70
CA SER A 287 -6.01 -9.92 19.77
C SER A 287 -6.53 -11.27 19.29
N TRP A 288 -6.46 -12.25 20.16
CA TRP A 288 -7.00 -13.57 19.94
C TRP A 288 -7.88 -13.95 21.11
N HIS A 289 -9.13 -14.34 20.84
CA HIS A 289 -10.08 -14.73 21.85
C HIS A 289 -10.75 -16.04 21.46
N GLU A 290 -10.82 -16.98 22.41
CA GLU A 290 -11.52 -18.24 22.26
C GLU A 290 -12.63 -18.31 23.31
N GLU A 291 -13.81 -18.68 22.88
CA GLU A 291 -14.96 -18.86 23.73
C GLU A 291 -15.66 -20.17 23.40
N THR A 292 -16.07 -20.89 24.45
CA THR A 292 -16.91 -22.07 24.30
C THR A 292 -18.36 -21.69 24.59
N VAL A 293 -19.19 -21.69 23.55
CA VAL A 293 -20.62 -21.37 23.62
C VAL A 293 -21.48 -22.63 23.62
N ASP A 294 -22.80 -22.48 23.88
CA ASP A 294 -23.74 -23.58 23.89
C ASP A 294 -23.32 -24.68 24.90
N ARG A 295 -23.13 -24.26 26.17
CA ARG A 295 -22.72 -25.14 27.28
C ARG A 295 -21.54 -26.06 26.98
N GLY A 296 -20.56 -25.53 26.26
CA GLY A 296 -19.33 -26.25 25.91
C GLY A 296 -19.42 -27.11 24.65
N ASN A 297 -20.49 -27.02 23.87
CA ASN A 297 -20.66 -27.79 22.65
C ASN A 297 -19.98 -27.17 21.43
N LYS A 298 -19.94 -25.83 21.33
CA LYS A 298 -19.40 -25.09 20.17
C LYS A 298 -18.21 -24.26 20.59
N LEU A 299 -17.11 -24.36 19.84
CA LEU A 299 -15.94 -23.52 20.00
C LEU A 299 -16.04 -22.34 19.03
N SER A 300 -15.89 -21.12 19.53
CA SER A 300 -15.76 -19.89 18.76
C SER A 300 -14.35 -19.34 18.92
N VAL A 301 -13.76 -18.96 17.81
CA VAL A 301 -12.39 -18.40 17.74
C VAL A 301 -12.47 -17.09 17.01
N THR A 302 -11.97 -16.02 17.63
CA THR A 302 -12.05 -14.65 17.10
C THR A 302 -10.67 -14.01 17.13
N GLY A 303 -10.27 -13.43 16.03
CA GLY A 303 -9.11 -12.53 15.94
C GLY A 303 -9.56 -11.08 15.84
N GLY A 304 -8.75 -10.14 16.31
CA GLY A 304 -9.02 -8.72 16.20
C GLY A 304 -7.75 -7.88 16.10
N LEU A 305 -7.87 -6.72 15.47
CA LEU A 305 -6.82 -5.71 15.33
C LEU A 305 -7.46 -4.33 15.44
N ILE A 306 -6.78 -3.41 16.11
CA ILE A 306 -7.15 -2.00 16.13
C ILE A 306 -6.17 -1.26 15.24
N TYR A 307 -6.66 -0.70 14.14
CA TYR A 307 -5.83 -0.01 13.16
C TYR A 307 -6.62 0.98 12.32
N GLU A 308 -5.89 1.79 11.58
CA GLU A 308 -6.40 2.57 10.45
C GLU A 308 -5.30 2.70 9.40
N LEU A 309 -5.70 2.68 8.14
CA LEU A 309 -4.85 2.97 6.99
C LEU A 309 -5.29 4.30 6.38
N ALA A 310 -4.38 5.22 6.23
CA ALA A 310 -4.67 6.52 5.64
C ALA A 310 -3.66 6.87 4.55
N LYS A 311 -4.16 7.37 3.43
CA LYS A 311 -3.32 8.01 2.42
C LYS A 311 -2.85 9.35 2.96
N THR A 312 -1.57 9.64 2.86
CA THR A 312 -1.00 10.91 3.34
C THR A 312 -1.42 12.05 2.43
N LYS A 313 -2.17 12.99 2.99
CA LYS A 313 -2.64 14.21 2.30
C LYS A 313 -2.29 15.43 3.11
N PHE A 314 -1.72 16.43 2.45
CA PHE A 314 -1.47 17.73 3.06
C PHE A 314 -2.05 18.82 2.17
N ASN A 315 -2.75 19.76 2.78
CA ASN A 315 -3.51 20.80 2.05
C ASN A 315 -4.45 20.19 0.98
N SER A 316 -5.14 19.09 1.32
CA SER A 316 -6.04 18.35 0.43
C SER A 316 -5.37 17.72 -0.82
N ILE A 317 -4.05 17.71 -0.92
CA ILE A 317 -3.29 17.14 -2.03
C ILE A 317 -2.56 15.87 -1.57
N ASP A 318 -2.56 14.86 -2.41
CA ASP A 318 -1.82 13.61 -2.17
C ASP A 318 -0.32 13.91 -2.08
N PHE A 319 0.29 13.53 -0.95
CA PHE A 319 1.69 13.88 -0.66
C PHE A 319 2.67 13.08 -1.52
N ALA A 320 2.57 11.76 -1.52
CA ALA A 320 3.56 10.90 -2.16
C ALA A 320 2.92 9.76 -2.99
N THR A 321 1.66 9.94 -3.43
CA THR A 321 0.93 8.97 -4.24
C THR A 321 0.50 9.61 -5.55
N ILE A 322 0.69 8.90 -6.68
CA ILE A 322 0.10 9.25 -7.98
C ILE A 322 -0.71 8.04 -8.42
N ALA A 323 -1.99 8.26 -8.75
CA ALA A 323 -2.82 7.24 -9.37
C ALA A 323 -2.57 7.23 -10.88
N TYR A 324 -2.21 6.06 -11.40
CA TYR A 324 -1.90 5.88 -12.81
C TYR A 324 -2.97 4.99 -13.44
N TYR A 325 -3.77 5.57 -14.33
CA TYR A 325 -4.86 4.89 -15.03
C TYR A 325 -4.37 4.30 -16.34
N THR A 326 -4.60 3.02 -16.54
CA THR A 326 -4.24 2.29 -17.77
C THR A 326 -5.44 1.51 -18.28
N ALA A 327 -5.60 1.44 -19.59
CA ALA A 327 -6.38 0.39 -20.21
C ALA A 327 -5.57 -0.92 -20.17
N THR A 328 -6.24 -2.04 -20.08
CA THR A 328 -5.61 -3.36 -20.05
C THR A 328 -6.33 -4.33 -20.96
N THR A 329 -5.62 -5.37 -21.39
CA THR A 329 -6.22 -6.50 -22.08
C THR A 329 -7.08 -7.30 -21.09
N ASP A 330 -8.39 -7.35 -21.31
CA ASP A 330 -9.28 -8.17 -20.50
C ASP A 330 -8.94 -9.66 -20.68
N LEU A 331 -8.38 -10.28 -19.64
CA LEU A 331 -8.03 -11.69 -19.62
C LEU A 331 -9.15 -12.57 -19.04
N SER A 332 -10.26 -11.96 -18.59
CA SER A 332 -11.42 -12.65 -18.03
C SER A 332 -12.53 -12.87 -19.04
N ALA A 333 -12.43 -12.32 -20.24
CA ALA A 333 -13.42 -12.40 -21.32
C ALA A 333 -13.38 -13.72 -22.10
#